data_c964ea1b794a437c51dd15038c494262
#
_entry.id   c964ea1b794a437c51dd15038c494262
#
_cell.length_a   1.000
_cell.length_b   1.000
_cell.length_c   1.000
_cell.angle_alpha   90.00
_cell.angle_beta   90.00
_cell.angle_gamma   90.00
#
_symmetry.space_group_name_H-M   'P 1'
#
loop_
_entity.id
_entity.type
_entity.pdbx_description
1 polymer ?
#
loop_
_entity_poly.entity_id
_entity_poly.type
_entity_poly.pdbx_seq_one_letter_code
_entity_poly.pdbx_strand_id
1 'polypeptide(L)'
;MKRILIAEHDRDTRRWLEELLLEKHYSIMTAANSRAAWEKLQRNRFDLILLDDQMLRVNGVDVLPALRKKHLRTNVIVLTSDTAPETLLAALRGQASACITRPLKREAFLELVNDSFTKKACTHAIEVISARPEWVELLVPCSLEVAERLEVLMDQLETGLPEDVRVAVGQAFHELLMNAIEWGGKFNPNRKVRISFLRAKRMLMYRIADPGPGFKFAGLKHAAISHNGEPTKHGLIREKQGLRPGGFGLLLVKANVDELLYNEAQNEVVFVKYLD
;
A
#
# COMPACT_ATOMS: atom_id res chain seq x y z
N MET A 1 3.94 16.40 22.79
CA MET A 1 4.05 17.14 21.53
C MET A 1 4.73 16.23 20.52
N LYS A 2 4.15 16.00 19.34
CA LYS A 2 4.73 15.14 18.30
C LYS A 2 5.90 15.82 17.63
N ARG A 3 6.97 15.06 17.37
CA ARG A 3 8.23 15.58 16.79
C ARG A 3 8.35 15.15 15.34
N ILE A 4 8.52 16.10 14.43
CA ILE A 4 8.62 15.90 12.99
C ILE A 4 9.99 16.35 12.49
N LEU A 5 10.64 15.52 11.66
CA LEU A 5 11.78 15.93 10.86
C LEU A 5 11.31 16.20 9.44
N ILE A 6 11.59 17.39 8.92
CA ILE A 6 11.41 17.76 7.51
C ILE A 6 12.78 17.72 6.84
N ALA A 7 13.04 16.68 6.08
CA ALA A 7 14.23 16.53 5.25
C ALA A 7 13.87 16.86 3.80
N GLU A 8 14.08 18.10 3.40
CA GLU A 8 13.65 18.67 2.13
C GLU A 8 14.77 19.58 1.58
N HIS A 9 15.19 19.33 0.34
CA HIS A 9 16.29 20.09 -0.27
C HIS A 9 15.84 21.49 -0.74
N ASP A 10 14.63 21.59 -1.32
CA ASP A 10 14.08 22.85 -1.77
C ASP A 10 13.73 23.76 -0.59
N ARG A 11 14.24 25.00 -0.62
CA ARG A 11 14.09 25.94 0.47
C ARG A 11 12.66 26.41 0.68
N ASP A 12 11.95 26.66 -0.40
CA ASP A 12 10.61 27.24 -0.35
C ASP A 12 9.59 26.19 0.08
N THR A 13 9.71 24.97 -0.46
CA THR A 13 8.91 23.82 -0.02
C THR A 13 9.17 23.48 1.45
N ARG A 14 10.44 23.49 1.88
CA ARG A 14 10.80 23.22 3.28
C ARG A 14 10.19 24.25 4.23
N ARG A 15 10.23 25.54 3.86
CA ARG A 15 9.64 26.62 4.65
C ARG A 15 8.12 26.50 4.69
N TRP A 16 7.48 26.24 3.56
CA TRP A 16 6.03 26.03 3.49
C TRP A 16 5.57 24.88 4.38
N LEU A 17 6.27 23.73 4.33
CA LEU A 17 5.98 22.59 5.19
C LEU A 17 6.16 22.93 6.68
N GLU A 18 7.21 23.66 7.01
CA GLU A 18 7.50 24.09 8.39
C GLU A 18 6.39 25.00 8.93
N GLU A 19 6.02 26.06 8.19
CA GLU A 19 4.95 26.98 8.57
C GLU A 19 3.62 26.25 8.74
N LEU A 20 3.26 25.39 7.77
CA LEU A 20 2.02 24.61 7.79
C LEU A 20 1.89 23.70 9.02
N LEU A 21 2.99 23.04 9.42
CA LEU A 21 2.99 22.10 10.53
C LEU A 21 3.15 22.77 11.88
N LEU A 22 3.80 23.95 11.95
CA LEU A 22 3.84 24.78 13.15
C LEU A 22 2.44 25.27 13.56
N GLU A 23 1.58 25.61 12.61
CA GLU A 23 0.18 25.98 12.87
C GLU A 23 -0.59 24.86 13.62
N LYS A 24 -0.15 23.61 13.49
CA LYS A 24 -0.73 22.43 14.15
C LYS A 24 -0.04 22.06 15.47
N HIS A 25 0.82 22.93 15.98
CA HIS A 25 1.55 22.76 17.25
C HIS A 25 2.46 21.52 17.32
N TYR A 26 3.05 21.11 16.19
CA TYR A 26 4.08 20.07 16.17
C TYR A 26 5.46 20.67 16.52
N SER A 27 6.36 19.83 17.06
CA SER A 27 7.77 20.19 17.24
C SER A 27 8.54 19.81 15.97
N ILE A 28 9.11 20.81 15.30
CA ILE A 28 9.71 20.62 13.97
C ILE A 28 11.21 20.82 14.01
N MET A 29 11.91 19.94 13.32
CA MET A 29 13.30 20.12 12.94
C MET A 29 13.39 20.00 11.40
N THR A 30 14.20 20.84 10.78
CA THR A 30 14.39 20.83 9.32
C THR A 30 15.80 20.43 8.95
N ALA A 31 15.98 19.81 7.79
CA ALA A 31 17.28 19.49 7.20
C ALA A 31 17.26 19.77 5.70
N ALA A 32 18.26 20.49 5.21
CA ALA A 32 18.35 20.92 3.82
C ALA A 32 19.10 19.94 2.91
N ASN A 33 19.67 18.88 3.45
CA ASN A 33 20.38 17.85 2.70
C ASN A 33 20.42 16.55 3.49
N SER A 34 20.73 15.46 2.79
CA SER A 34 20.75 14.10 3.33
C SER A 34 21.70 13.94 4.51
N ARG A 35 22.86 14.62 4.49
CA ARG A 35 23.86 14.56 5.58
C ARG A 35 23.32 15.20 6.86
N ALA A 36 22.76 16.40 6.76
CA ALA A 36 22.14 17.08 7.91
C ALA A 36 20.93 16.31 8.47
N ALA A 37 20.12 15.70 7.58
CA ALA A 37 19.02 14.83 7.98
C ALA A 37 19.55 13.63 8.78
N TRP A 38 20.58 12.96 8.26
CA TRP A 38 21.20 11.80 8.91
C TRP A 38 21.79 12.12 10.27
N GLU A 39 22.53 13.24 10.41
CA GLU A 39 23.08 13.68 11.68
C GLU A 39 21.99 13.92 12.73
N LYS A 40 20.86 14.54 12.34
CA LYS A 40 19.70 14.75 13.23
C LYS A 40 19.04 13.44 13.63
N LEU A 41 18.89 12.51 12.70
CA LEU A 41 18.36 11.17 12.95
C LEU A 41 19.24 10.34 13.89
N GLN A 42 20.55 10.57 13.89
CA GLN A 42 21.47 9.90 14.82
C GLN A 42 21.28 10.36 16.29
N ARG A 43 20.94 11.63 16.49
CA ARG A 43 20.89 12.27 17.80
C ARG A 43 19.49 12.41 18.39
N ASN A 44 18.44 12.34 17.55
CA ASN A 44 17.07 12.60 17.94
C ASN A 44 16.14 11.47 17.58
N ARG A 45 15.01 11.40 18.27
CA ARG A 45 13.87 10.54 17.89
C ARG A 45 12.74 11.41 17.35
N PHE A 46 12.10 10.95 16.30
CA PHE A 46 10.99 11.61 15.66
C PHE A 46 9.79 10.65 15.60
N ASP A 47 8.58 11.20 15.66
CA ASP A 47 7.34 10.46 15.46
C ASP A 47 7.03 10.31 13.95
N LEU A 48 7.44 11.33 13.16
CA LEU A 48 7.26 11.37 11.71
C LEU A 48 8.50 11.97 11.04
N ILE A 49 8.85 11.43 9.88
CA ILE A 49 9.86 11.98 8.99
C ILE A 49 9.22 12.25 7.64
N LEU A 50 9.29 13.48 7.18
CA LEU A 50 9.01 13.86 5.80
C LEU A 50 10.34 13.83 5.06
N LEU A 51 10.47 12.99 4.06
CA LEU A 51 11.73 12.73 3.38
C LEU A 51 11.58 12.96 1.88
N ASP A 52 12.28 13.95 1.37
CA ASP A 52 12.41 14.19 -0.05
C ASP A 52 13.09 13.00 -0.75
N ASP A 53 12.58 12.60 -1.92
CA ASP A 53 13.12 11.49 -2.71
C ASP A 53 14.58 11.70 -3.11
N GLN A 54 15.00 12.93 -3.37
CA GLN A 54 16.40 13.28 -3.65
C GLN A 54 17.32 13.06 -2.45
N MET A 55 16.75 12.91 -1.26
CA MET A 55 17.49 12.63 -0.02
C MET A 55 17.49 11.15 0.40
N LEU A 56 16.97 10.26 -0.43
CA LEU A 56 16.92 8.83 -0.14
C LEU A 56 18.31 8.18 -0.01
N ARG A 57 19.36 8.85 -0.45
CA ARG A 57 20.74 8.36 -0.38
C ARG A 57 21.69 9.33 0.31
N VAL A 58 22.56 8.80 1.16
CA VAL A 58 23.69 9.51 1.80
C VAL A 58 24.95 8.71 1.54
N ASN A 59 25.93 9.30 0.83
CA ASN A 59 27.21 8.66 0.50
C ASN A 59 27.03 7.25 -0.10
N GLY A 60 26.06 7.07 -0.99
CA GLY A 60 25.76 5.78 -1.62
C GLY A 60 24.97 4.79 -0.74
N VAL A 61 24.64 5.15 0.51
CA VAL A 61 23.84 4.32 1.42
C VAL A 61 22.38 4.77 1.39
N ASP A 62 21.48 3.83 1.22
CA ASP A 62 20.05 4.09 1.29
C ASP A 62 19.64 4.47 2.72
N VAL A 63 19.06 5.67 2.86
CA VAL A 63 18.67 6.24 4.17
C VAL A 63 17.54 5.43 4.82
N LEU A 64 16.55 5.01 4.06
CA LEU A 64 15.38 4.31 4.60
C LEU A 64 15.73 2.96 5.25
N PRO A 65 16.47 2.04 4.62
CA PRO A 65 16.87 0.79 5.28
C PRO A 65 17.75 1.00 6.51
N ALA A 66 18.65 2.00 6.46
CA ALA A 66 19.50 2.33 7.60
C ALA A 66 18.68 2.93 8.76
N LEU A 67 17.68 3.74 8.44
CA LEU A 67 16.74 4.32 9.40
C LEU A 67 15.90 3.23 10.07
N ARG A 68 15.42 2.25 9.32
CA ARG A 68 14.63 1.14 9.85
C ARG A 68 15.39 0.27 10.86
N LYS A 69 16.68 0.06 10.64
CA LYS A 69 17.52 -0.65 11.64
C LYS A 69 17.57 0.06 13.00
N LYS A 70 17.46 1.38 13.02
CA LYS A 70 17.60 2.19 14.23
C LYS A 70 16.28 2.73 14.79
N HIS A 71 15.30 3.00 13.92
CA HIS A 71 14.03 3.65 14.22
C HIS A 71 12.83 2.88 13.65
N LEU A 72 12.63 1.65 14.10
CA LEU A 72 11.61 0.71 13.58
C LEU A 72 10.17 1.26 13.64
N ARG A 73 9.88 2.19 14.56
CA ARG A 73 8.52 2.69 14.81
C ARG A 73 8.26 4.11 14.31
N THR A 74 9.19 4.73 13.61
CA THR A 74 8.99 6.07 13.07
C THR A 74 8.30 6.00 11.73
N ASN A 75 7.19 6.71 11.57
CA ASN A 75 6.54 6.85 10.27
C ASN A 75 7.41 7.68 9.33
N VAL A 76 7.50 7.27 8.07
CA VAL A 76 8.23 8.00 7.03
C VAL A 76 7.31 8.21 5.84
N ILE A 77 7.10 9.47 5.49
CA ILE A 77 6.41 9.87 4.26
C ILE A 77 7.47 10.35 3.28
N VAL A 78 7.55 9.73 2.11
CA VAL A 78 8.42 10.17 1.02
C VAL A 78 7.68 11.20 0.19
N LEU A 79 8.31 12.35 -0.05
CA LEU A 79 7.84 13.41 -0.92
C LEU A 79 8.57 13.31 -2.25
N THR A 80 7.86 13.14 -3.35
CA THR A 80 8.47 12.97 -4.67
C THR A 80 7.87 13.90 -5.71
N SER A 81 8.68 14.36 -6.64
CA SER A 81 8.22 15.01 -7.88
C SER A 81 8.15 14.02 -9.04
N ASP A 82 8.68 12.83 -8.83
CA ASP A 82 8.79 11.79 -9.82
C ASP A 82 7.75 10.69 -9.56
N THR A 83 6.88 10.47 -10.53
CA THR A 83 5.91 9.36 -10.53
C THR A 83 6.50 8.07 -11.10
N ALA A 84 7.83 8.05 -11.37
CA ALA A 84 8.48 6.86 -11.88
C ALA A 84 8.31 5.69 -10.91
N PRO A 85 7.95 4.51 -11.43
CA PRO A 85 7.79 3.31 -10.61
C PRO A 85 9.00 2.98 -9.74
N GLU A 86 10.21 3.31 -10.20
CA GLU A 86 11.47 3.08 -9.48
C GLU A 86 11.52 3.81 -8.14
N THR A 87 11.05 5.04 -8.09
CA THR A 87 11.01 5.86 -6.87
C THR A 87 10.01 5.29 -5.86
N LEU A 88 8.82 4.90 -6.34
CA LEU A 88 7.80 4.25 -5.51
C LEU A 88 8.29 2.90 -4.96
N LEU A 89 8.96 2.10 -5.81
CA LEU A 89 9.53 0.82 -5.41
C LEU A 89 10.71 0.99 -4.42
N ALA A 90 11.51 2.05 -4.55
CA ALA A 90 12.55 2.37 -3.58
C ALA A 90 11.94 2.75 -2.22
N ALA A 91 10.86 3.55 -2.21
CA ALA A 91 10.12 3.88 -1.00
C ALA A 91 9.53 2.63 -0.34
N LEU A 92 8.94 1.71 -1.13
CA LEU A 92 8.41 0.44 -0.65
C LEU A 92 9.51 -0.44 -0.03
N ARG A 93 10.64 -0.63 -0.72
CA ARG A 93 11.81 -1.36 -0.20
C ARG A 93 12.32 -0.77 1.10
N GLY A 94 12.32 0.56 1.19
CA GLY A 94 12.67 1.29 2.41
C GLY A 94 11.61 1.28 3.49
N GLN A 95 10.48 0.63 3.24
CA GLN A 95 9.34 0.56 4.17
C GLN A 95 8.81 1.96 4.56
N ALA A 96 8.78 2.90 3.62
CA ALA A 96 8.09 4.16 3.81
C ALA A 96 6.62 3.91 4.18
N SER A 97 6.07 4.71 5.08
CA SER A 97 4.67 4.58 5.51
C SER A 97 3.71 5.07 4.42
N ALA A 98 4.15 6.06 3.64
CA ALA A 98 3.46 6.56 2.46
C ALA A 98 4.45 7.22 1.51
N CYS A 99 4.03 7.39 0.25
CA CYS A 99 4.69 8.20 -0.74
C CYS A 99 3.66 9.18 -1.30
N ILE A 100 4.00 10.46 -1.41
CA ILE A 100 3.11 11.49 -1.94
C ILE A 100 3.78 12.27 -3.05
N THR A 101 3.08 12.43 -4.18
CA THR A 101 3.55 13.18 -5.33
C THR A 101 3.25 14.66 -5.22
N ARG A 102 4.16 15.49 -5.71
CA ARG A 102 3.98 16.92 -5.84
C ARG A 102 3.13 17.23 -7.08
N PRO A 103 2.33 18.33 -7.10
CA PRO A 103 2.23 19.36 -6.05
C PRO A 103 1.42 18.89 -4.82
N LEU A 104 1.90 19.24 -3.62
CA LEU A 104 1.25 18.88 -2.37
C LEU A 104 -0.01 19.73 -2.16
N LYS A 105 -1.17 19.09 -2.11
CA LYS A 105 -2.43 19.75 -1.73
C LYS A 105 -2.51 19.83 -0.19
N ARG A 106 -2.74 21.04 0.33
CA ARG A 106 -2.69 21.35 1.78
C ARG A 106 -3.54 20.39 2.62
N GLU A 107 -4.81 20.22 2.24
CA GLU A 107 -5.77 19.42 3.00
C GLU A 107 -5.38 17.94 3.01
N ALA A 108 -5.12 17.36 1.84
CA ALA A 108 -4.72 15.97 1.70
C ALA A 108 -3.38 15.67 2.42
N PHE A 109 -2.44 16.61 2.37
CA PHE A 109 -1.17 16.48 3.09
C PHE A 109 -1.37 16.48 4.61
N LEU A 110 -2.19 17.40 5.15
CA LEU A 110 -2.48 17.45 6.59
C LEU A 110 -3.23 16.21 7.08
N GLU A 111 -4.16 15.70 6.29
CA GLU A 111 -4.87 14.46 6.57
C GLU A 111 -3.89 13.29 6.65
N LEU A 112 -2.99 13.14 5.67
CA LEU A 112 -1.95 12.10 5.67
C LEU A 112 -1.01 12.21 6.88
N VAL A 113 -0.61 13.42 7.26
CA VAL A 113 0.22 13.65 8.45
C VAL A 113 -0.53 13.23 9.72
N ASN A 114 -1.81 13.61 9.85
CA ASN A 114 -2.62 13.23 10.99
C ASN A 114 -2.82 11.71 11.07
N ASP A 115 -3.11 11.06 9.96
CA ASP A 115 -3.24 9.62 9.85
C ASP A 115 -1.96 8.89 10.26
N SER A 116 -0.80 9.45 9.94
CA SER A 116 0.48 8.88 10.32
C SER A 116 0.74 8.88 11.84
N PHE A 117 -0.01 9.65 12.61
CA PHE A 117 0.07 9.64 14.08
C PHE A 117 -1.01 8.79 14.75
N THR A 118 -2.14 8.58 14.09
CA THR A 118 -3.24 7.75 14.59
C THR A 118 -3.02 6.28 14.27
N LYS A 119 -2.50 5.99 13.09
CA LYS A 119 -2.08 4.64 12.70
C LYS A 119 -0.73 4.32 13.35
N LYS A 120 -0.63 3.20 14.07
CA LYS A 120 0.65 2.73 14.60
C LYS A 120 1.62 2.53 13.43
N ALA A 121 2.88 2.92 13.63
CA ALA A 121 3.91 2.59 12.63
C ALA A 121 3.89 1.08 12.38
N CYS A 122 3.75 0.70 11.11
CA CYS A 122 3.58 -0.70 10.73
C CYS A 122 4.79 -1.52 11.20
N THR A 123 4.56 -2.42 12.14
CA THR A 123 5.62 -3.29 12.69
C THR A 123 5.92 -4.45 11.75
N HIS A 124 5.04 -4.73 10.81
CA HIS A 124 5.15 -5.84 9.87
C HIS A 124 5.59 -5.32 8.50
N ALA A 125 6.80 -5.71 8.10
CA ALA A 125 7.39 -5.28 6.86
C ALA A 125 6.83 -6.05 5.66
N ILE A 126 6.50 -5.34 4.57
CA ILE A 126 6.35 -5.94 3.26
C ILE A 126 7.75 -6.37 2.79
N GLU A 127 7.93 -7.64 2.45
CA GLU A 127 9.16 -8.12 1.86
C GLU A 127 9.09 -7.96 0.35
N VAL A 128 10.07 -7.26 -0.21
CA VAL A 128 10.18 -7.07 -1.65
C VAL A 128 11.11 -8.14 -2.21
N ILE A 129 10.56 -9.09 -2.95
CA ILE A 129 11.32 -10.16 -3.63
C ILE A 129 11.88 -9.63 -4.94
N SER A 130 11.02 -8.99 -5.74
CA SER A 130 11.38 -8.31 -6.98
C SER A 130 10.67 -6.97 -7.05
N ALA A 131 11.36 -5.95 -7.57
CA ALA A 131 10.76 -4.65 -7.81
C ALA A 131 11.44 -4.03 -9.03
N ARG A 132 10.91 -4.36 -10.18
CA ARG A 132 11.12 -3.69 -11.46
C ARG A 132 9.81 -3.10 -11.91
N PRO A 133 9.80 -2.03 -12.71
CA PRO A 133 8.54 -1.40 -13.15
C PRO A 133 7.56 -2.37 -13.80
N GLU A 134 8.10 -3.34 -14.54
CA GLU A 134 7.30 -4.35 -15.24
C GLU A 134 6.97 -5.58 -14.38
N TRP A 135 7.73 -5.81 -13.31
CA TRP A 135 7.57 -7.00 -12.47
C TRP A 135 7.86 -6.71 -11.01
N VAL A 136 6.81 -6.67 -10.23
CA VAL A 136 6.88 -6.53 -8.76
C VAL A 136 6.45 -7.85 -8.11
N GLU A 137 7.19 -8.30 -7.13
CA GLU A 137 6.85 -9.48 -6.33
C GLU A 137 7.09 -9.21 -4.85
N LEU A 138 6.05 -9.43 -4.05
CA LEU A 138 5.97 -9.05 -2.64
C LEU A 138 5.49 -10.22 -1.78
N LEU A 139 6.00 -10.29 -0.54
CA LEU A 139 5.35 -11.03 0.55
C LEU A 139 4.76 -10.03 1.54
N VAL A 140 3.46 -10.09 1.69
CA VAL A 140 2.64 -9.11 2.40
C VAL A 140 2.06 -9.74 3.66
N PRO A 141 2.38 -9.24 4.86
CA PRO A 141 1.77 -9.70 6.10
C PRO A 141 0.25 -9.57 6.08
N CYS A 142 -0.46 -10.57 6.61
CA CYS A 142 -1.92 -10.58 6.64
C CYS A 142 -2.45 -9.65 7.73
N SER A 143 -2.39 -8.34 7.48
CA SER A 143 -2.99 -7.30 8.33
C SER A 143 -3.66 -6.22 7.50
N LEU A 144 -4.74 -5.62 8.02
CA LEU A 144 -5.47 -4.53 7.36
C LEU A 144 -4.58 -3.32 7.09
N GLU A 145 -3.77 -2.94 8.07
CA GLU A 145 -2.87 -1.79 7.98
C GLU A 145 -1.85 -1.93 6.83
N VAL A 146 -1.34 -3.16 6.63
CA VAL A 146 -0.41 -3.43 5.53
C VAL A 146 -1.14 -3.45 4.18
N ALA A 147 -2.38 -3.97 4.14
CA ALA A 147 -3.21 -3.98 2.93
C ALA A 147 -3.49 -2.56 2.44
N GLU A 148 -4.02 -1.68 3.31
CA GLU A 148 -4.32 -0.28 2.98
C GLU A 148 -3.09 0.45 2.41
N ARG A 149 -1.94 0.24 3.02
CA ARG A 149 -0.69 0.83 2.56
C ARG A 149 -0.26 0.30 1.19
N LEU A 150 -0.44 -1.00 0.96
CA LEU A 150 -0.10 -1.60 -0.32
C LEU A 150 -1.00 -1.12 -1.44
N GLU A 151 -2.29 -0.99 -1.20
CA GLU A 151 -3.27 -0.48 -2.17
C GLU A 151 -2.91 0.92 -2.66
N VAL A 152 -2.55 1.82 -1.74
CA VAL A 152 -2.08 3.17 -2.11
C VAL A 152 -0.83 3.11 -3.01
N LEU A 153 0.10 2.22 -2.71
CA LEU A 153 1.33 2.06 -3.51
C LEU A 153 1.03 1.45 -4.88
N MET A 154 0.13 0.47 -4.97
CA MET A 154 -0.24 -0.15 -6.24
C MET A 154 -0.99 0.84 -7.14
N ASP A 155 -1.93 1.63 -6.59
CA ASP A 155 -2.62 2.70 -7.35
C ASP A 155 -1.62 3.71 -7.93
N GLN A 156 -0.58 4.05 -7.21
CA GLN A 156 0.48 4.94 -7.71
C GLN A 156 1.31 4.31 -8.84
N LEU A 157 1.55 3.00 -8.83
CA LEU A 157 2.23 2.31 -9.93
C LEU A 157 1.40 2.29 -11.22
N GLU A 158 0.11 2.48 -11.10
CA GLU A 158 -0.88 2.43 -12.18
C GLU A 158 -1.27 3.81 -12.72
N THR A 159 -0.67 4.91 -12.23
CA THR A 159 -1.04 6.29 -12.61
C THR A 159 -0.96 6.59 -14.11
N GLY A 160 -0.19 5.84 -14.87
CA GLY A 160 -0.11 5.95 -16.33
C GLY A 160 -1.21 5.22 -17.10
N LEU A 161 -2.23 4.65 -16.42
CA LEU A 161 -3.36 3.95 -17.05
C LEU A 161 -4.57 4.88 -17.18
N PRO A 162 -5.50 4.60 -18.12
CA PRO A 162 -6.82 5.23 -18.15
C PRO A 162 -7.53 5.07 -16.79
N GLU A 163 -8.30 6.08 -16.40
CA GLU A 163 -8.92 6.12 -15.07
C GLU A 163 -9.89 4.97 -14.83
N ASP A 164 -10.68 4.60 -15.84
CA ASP A 164 -11.62 3.48 -15.79
C ASP A 164 -10.90 2.13 -15.59
N VAL A 165 -9.77 1.92 -16.26
CA VAL A 165 -8.92 0.74 -16.09
C VAL A 165 -8.34 0.70 -14.68
N ARG A 166 -7.80 1.82 -14.20
CA ARG A 166 -7.22 1.94 -12.87
C ARG A 166 -8.24 1.64 -11.78
N VAL A 167 -9.44 2.21 -11.89
CA VAL A 167 -10.54 1.95 -10.93
C VAL A 167 -10.95 0.48 -10.95
N ALA A 168 -11.10 -0.12 -12.13
CA ALA A 168 -11.48 -1.53 -12.27
C ALA A 168 -10.43 -2.47 -11.67
N VAL A 169 -9.14 -2.25 -11.98
CA VAL A 169 -8.03 -3.04 -11.45
C VAL A 169 -7.88 -2.86 -9.94
N GLY A 170 -7.96 -1.61 -9.45
CA GLY A 170 -7.87 -1.31 -8.02
C GLY A 170 -8.97 -1.99 -7.20
N GLN A 171 -10.21 -1.97 -7.68
CA GLN A 171 -11.32 -2.67 -7.03
C GLN A 171 -11.13 -4.19 -7.03
N ALA A 172 -10.70 -4.77 -8.15
CA ALA A 172 -10.44 -6.20 -8.24
C ALA A 172 -9.28 -6.62 -7.31
N PHE A 173 -8.22 -5.84 -7.28
CA PHE A 173 -7.07 -6.06 -6.39
C PHE A 173 -7.48 -5.99 -4.92
N HIS A 174 -8.23 -4.94 -4.52
CA HIS A 174 -8.74 -4.79 -3.16
C HIS A 174 -9.53 -6.02 -2.68
N GLU A 175 -10.52 -6.43 -3.45
CA GLU A 175 -11.39 -7.56 -3.09
C GLU A 175 -10.62 -8.88 -2.97
N LEU A 176 -9.70 -9.15 -3.88
CA LEU A 176 -8.89 -10.37 -3.85
C LEU A 176 -7.84 -10.36 -2.74
N LEU A 177 -7.20 -9.22 -2.50
CA LEU A 177 -6.26 -9.03 -1.41
C LEU A 177 -6.95 -9.20 -0.05
N MET A 178 -8.12 -8.58 0.13
CA MET A 178 -8.89 -8.70 1.36
C MET A 178 -9.36 -10.13 1.59
N ASN A 179 -9.78 -10.84 0.54
CA ASN A 179 -10.12 -12.26 0.65
C ASN A 179 -8.90 -13.10 1.09
N ALA A 180 -7.74 -12.86 0.50
CA ALA A 180 -6.51 -13.55 0.85
C ALA A 180 -6.07 -13.31 2.31
N ILE A 181 -6.23 -12.08 2.80
CA ILE A 181 -5.89 -11.69 4.19
C ILE A 181 -6.91 -12.23 5.18
N GLU A 182 -8.21 -12.04 4.93
CA GLU A 182 -9.29 -12.42 5.84
C GLU A 182 -9.45 -13.92 5.92
N TRP A 183 -9.64 -14.59 4.78
CA TRP A 183 -9.97 -16.01 4.73
C TRP A 183 -8.74 -16.91 4.69
N GLY A 184 -7.75 -16.56 3.89
CA GLY A 184 -6.50 -17.31 3.78
C GLY A 184 -5.58 -17.07 4.96
N GLY A 185 -5.32 -15.81 5.30
CA GLY A 185 -4.40 -15.37 6.34
C GLY A 185 -4.97 -15.32 7.75
N LYS A 186 -6.32 -15.20 7.90
CA LYS A 186 -7.02 -15.04 9.19
C LYS A 186 -6.56 -13.80 9.97
N PHE A 187 -6.25 -12.71 9.27
CA PHE A 187 -5.67 -11.48 9.84
C PHE A 187 -4.44 -11.73 10.73
N ASN A 188 -3.72 -12.83 10.51
CA ASN A 188 -2.51 -13.13 11.26
C ASN A 188 -1.28 -12.52 10.56
N PRO A 189 -0.63 -11.50 11.12
CA PRO A 189 0.48 -10.81 10.48
C PRO A 189 1.75 -11.66 10.34
N ASN A 190 1.83 -12.81 11.02
CA ASN A 190 2.92 -13.77 10.83
C ASN A 190 2.73 -14.65 9.59
N ARG A 191 1.53 -14.65 9.01
CA ARG A 191 1.24 -15.30 7.71
C ARG A 191 1.35 -14.25 6.61
N LYS A 192 1.74 -14.67 5.41
CA LYS A 192 1.98 -13.75 4.30
C LYS A 192 1.22 -14.16 3.06
N VAL A 193 0.63 -13.20 2.41
CA VAL A 193 0.11 -13.30 1.05
C VAL A 193 1.26 -13.00 0.09
N ARG A 194 1.44 -13.82 -0.92
CA ARG A 194 2.38 -13.56 -2.03
C ARG A 194 1.64 -12.87 -3.15
N ILE A 195 2.16 -11.73 -3.57
CA ILE A 195 1.59 -10.91 -4.63
C ILE A 195 2.63 -10.74 -5.72
N SER A 196 2.22 -11.01 -6.96
CA SER A 196 3.03 -10.70 -8.14
C SER A 196 2.22 -9.79 -9.05
N PHE A 197 2.85 -8.73 -9.53
CA PHE A 197 2.33 -7.80 -10.52
C PHE A 197 3.23 -7.86 -11.74
N LEU A 198 2.65 -7.99 -12.90
CA LEU A 198 3.33 -7.95 -14.19
C LEU A 198 2.63 -6.92 -15.09
N ARG A 199 3.39 -5.98 -15.62
CA ARG A 199 2.95 -5.02 -16.63
C ARG A 199 3.62 -5.33 -17.96
N ALA A 200 2.84 -5.72 -18.93
CA ALA A 200 3.26 -5.89 -20.32
C ALA A 200 2.67 -4.77 -21.19
N LYS A 201 3.09 -4.69 -22.45
CA LYS A 201 2.69 -3.61 -23.36
C LYS A 201 1.16 -3.47 -23.52
N ARG A 202 0.42 -4.58 -23.44
CA ARG A 202 -1.03 -4.62 -23.69
C ARG A 202 -1.80 -5.33 -22.58
N MET A 203 -1.20 -5.57 -21.42
CA MET A 203 -1.90 -6.22 -20.31
C MET A 203 -1.26 -5.92 -18.98
N LEU A 204 -2.10 -5.98 -17.95
CA LEU A 204 -1.71 -6.10 -16.56
C LEU A 204 -2.09 -7.48 -16.06
N MET A 205 -1.21 -8.10 -15.29
CA MET A 205 -1.49 -9.37 -14.63
C MET A 205 -1.16 -9.24 -13.13
N TYR A 206 -2.08 -9.66 -12.31
CA TYR A 206 -1.89 -9.83 -10.89
C TYR A 206 -2.04 -11.30 -10.51
N ARG A 207 -1.16 -11.77 -9.66
CA ARG A 207 -1.23 -13.06 -9.01
C ARG A 207 -1.24 -12.85 -7.51
N ILE A 208 -2.21 -13.41 -6.82
CA ILE A 208 -2.38 -13.32 -5.36
C ILE A 208 -2.49 -14.74 -4.82
N ALA A 209 -1.53 -15.16 -3.99
CA ALA A 209 -1.51 -16.47 -3.37
C ALA A 209 -1.59 -16.31 -1.85
N ASP A 210 -2.65 -16.83 -1.26
CA ASP A 210 -2.87 -16.80 0.17
C ASP A 210 -2.24 -18.00 0.88
N PRO A 211 -1.91 -17.88 2.18
CA PRO A 211 -1.30 -18.96 2.95
C PRO A 211 -2.31 -19.99 3.47
N GLY A 212 -3.57 -19.91 3.05
CA GLY A 212 -4.64 -20.78 3.52
C GLY A 212 -4.72 -22.11 2.77
N PRO A 213 -5.64 -22.99 3.20
CA PRO A 213 -5.86 -24.28 2.54
C PRO A 213 -6.67 -24.17 1.25
N GLY A 214 -7.09 -22.97 0.87
CA GLY A 214 -8.02 -22.72 -0.23
C GLY A 214 -9.48 -22.89 0.15
N PHE A 215 -10.34 -22.86 -0.86
CA PHE A 215 -11.79 -23.02 -0.68
C PHE A 215 -12.41 -23.81 -1.84
N LYS A 216 -13.69 -24.13 -1.71
CA LYS A 216 -14.47 -24.72 -2.81
C LYS A 216 -15.64 -23.79 -3.14
N PHE A 217 -15.82 -23.40 -4.39
CA PHE A 217 -16.92 -22.52 -4.82
C PHE A 217 -18.28 -23.01 -4.35
N ALA A 218 -18.54 -24.34 -4.41
CA ALA A 218 -19.78 -24.94 -3.92
C ALA A 218 -20.04 -24.70 -2.41
N GLY A 219 -19.00 -24.39 -1.62
CA GLY A 219 -19.08 -24.07 -0.19
C GLY A 219 -19.39 -22.60 0.12
N LEU A 220 -19.32 -21.72 -0.87
CA LEU A 220 -19.48 -20.27 -0.67
C LEU A 220 -20.95 -19.81 -0.66
N LYS A 221 -21.82 -20.51 0.09
CA LYS A 221 -23.25 -20.15 0.19
C LYS A 221 -23.49 -18.70 0.66
N HIS A 222 -22.54 -18.10 1.35
CA HIS A 222 -22.56 -16.73 1.84
C HIS A 222 -22.05 -15.69 0.80
N ALA A 223 -21.67 -16.10 -0.40
CA ALA A 223 -21.22 -15.23 -1.48
C ALA A 223 -22.26 -15.15 -2.59
N ALA A 224 -22.44 -13.97 -3.16
CA ALA A 224 -23.43 -13.72 -4.23
C ALA A 224 -23.18 -14.56 -5.48
N ILE A 225 -21.93 -14.90 -5.78
CA ILE A 225 -21.54 -15.73 -6.93
C ILE A 225 -22.18 -17.13 -6.90
N SER A 226 -22.60 -17.62 -5.73
CA SER A 226 -23.24 -18.92 -5.58
C SER A 226 -24.77 -18.87 -5.77
N HIS A 227 -25.36 -17.71 -6.04
CA HIS A 227 -26.80 -17.49 -6.12
C HIS A 227 -27.18 -16.78 -7.43
N ASN A 228 -26.98 -17.43 -8.57
CA ASN A 228 -27.39 -16.91 -9.87
C ASN A 228 -28.90 -16.64 -9.87
N GLY A 229 -29.30 -15.37 -10.10
CA GLY A 229 -30.69 -14.92 -10.16
C GLY A 229 -31.33 -14.46 -8.85
N GLU A 230 -30.72 -14.70 -7.69
CA GLU A 230 -31.22 -14.22 -6.37
C GLU A 230 -30.11 -13.45 -5.60
N PRO A 231 -29.77 -12.24 -6.01
CA PRO A 231 -28.61 -11.51 -5.46
C PRO A 231 -28.71 -11.14 -3.98
N THR A 232 -29.90 -11.20 -3.37
CA THR A 232 -30.13 -10.87 -1.95
C THR A 232 -30.04 -12.09 -1.02
N LYS A 233 -30.11 -13.31 -1.54
CA LYS A 233 -30.16 -14.54 -0.73
C LYS A 233 -28.91 -14.77 0.11
N HIS A 234 -27.73 -14.43 -0.41
CA HIS A 234 -26.48 -14.50 0.32
C HIS A 234 -26.44 -13.55 1.52
N GLY A 235 -27.11 -12.40 1.46
CA GLY A 235 -27.20 -11.44 2.55
C GLY A 235 -27.87 -12.05 3.78
N LEU A 236 -28.99 -12.75 3.61
CA LEU A 236 -29.69 -13.45 4.69
C LEU A 236 -28.84 -14.56 5.32
N ILE A 237 -28.03 -15.25 4.50
CA ILE A 237 -27.12 -16.29 4.99
C ILE A 237 -26.00 -15.65 5.81
N ARG A 238 -25.44 -14.54 5.36
CA ARG A 238 -24.38 -13.79 6.08
C ARG A 238 -24.87 -13.29 7.42
N GLU A 239 -26.06 -12.70 7.47
CA GLU A 239 -26.69 -12.21 8.69
C GLU A 239 -26.89 -13.36 9.71
N LYS A 240 -27.43 -14.50 9.28
CA LYS A 240 -27.57 -15.70 10.13
C LYS A 240 -26.24 -16.24 10.65
N GLN A 241 -25.14 -16.04 9.93
CA GLN A 241 -23.80 -16.50 10.31
C GLN A 241 -23.02 -15.43 11.08
N GLY A 242 -23.60 -14.24 11.34
CA GLY A 242 -22.89 -13.13 12.00
C GLY A 242 -21.73 -12.56 11.18
N LEU A 243 -21.74 -12.73 9.86
CA LEU A 243 -20.70 -12.20 8.97
C LEU A 243 -21.03 -10.73 8.64
N ARG A 244 -19.99 -9.93 8.43
CA ARG A 244 -20.14 -8.55 7.97
C ARG A 244 -20.98 -8.46 6.68
N PRO A 245 -21.72 -7.35 6.43
CA PRO A 245 -22.35 -7.12 5.13
C PRO A 245 -21.35 -7.24 3.98
N GLY A 246 -21.79 -7.75 2.82
CA GLY A 246 -20.93 -7.94 1.64
C GLY A 246 -21.26 -9.24 0.91
N GLY A 247 -20.25 -9.85 0.30
CA GLY A 247 -20.39 -11.12 -0.46
C GLY A 247 -20.48 -10.92 -1.97
N PHE A 248 -20.42 -9.66 -2.45
CA PHE A 248 -20.39 -9.32 -3.88
C PHE A 248 -18.98 -9.28 -4.48
N GLY A 249 -17.92 -9.36 -3.66
CA GLY A 249 -16.54 -9.11 -4.10
C GLY A 249 -16.13 -9.91 -5.32
N LEU A 250 -16.39 -11.22 -5.35
CA LEU A 250 -16.05 -12.05 -6.51
C LEU A 250 -16.88 -11.73 -7.77
N LEU A 251 -18.12 -11.25 -7.63
CA LEU A 251 -18.89 -10.76 -8.78
C LEU A 251 -18.32 -9.44 -9.30
N LEU A 252 -17.93 -8.55 -8.38
CA LEU A 252 -17.28 -7.29 -8.73
C LEU A 252 -15.95 -7.54 -9.44
N VAL A 253 -15.13 -8.46 -8.94
CA VAL A 253 -13.90 -8.86 -9.61
C VAL A 253 -14.17 -9.34 -11.02
N LYS A 254 -15.11 -10.28 -11.21
CA LYS A 254 -15.48 -10.79 -12.54
C LYS A 254 -15.97 -9.73 -13.51
N ALA A 255 -16.60 -8.66 -13.02
CA ALA A 255 -17.07 -7.57 -13.85
C ALA A 255 -15.94 -6.61 -14.27
N ASN A 256 -14.88 -6.53 -13.49
CA ASN A 256 -13.80 -5.55 -13.65
C ASN A 256 -12.59 -6.08 -14.42
N VAL A 257 -12.42 -7.41 -14.52
CA VAL A 257 -11.26 -8.03 -15.15
C VAL A 257 -11.64 -8.86 -16.36
N ASP A 258 -10.71 -9.05 -17.26
CA ASP A 258 -10.96 -9.77 -18.52
C ASP A 258 -10.73 -11.28 -18.34
N GLU A 259 -9.77 -11.68 -17.50
CA GLU A 259 -9.54 -13.08 -17.13
C GLU A 259 -9.40 -13.24 -15.63
N LEU A 260 -9.95 -14.33 -15.10
CA LEU A 260 -9.86 -14.70 -13.68
C LEU A 260 -9.67 -16.22 -13.56
N LEU A 261 -8.50 -16.63 -13.10
CA LEU A 261 -8.08 -18.02 -13.01
C LEU A 261 -7.71 -18.37 -11.57
N TYR A 262 -8.13 -19.54 -11.10
CA TYR A 262 -7.76 -20.10 -9.80
C TYR A 262 -6.96 -21.38 -9.98
N ASN A 263 -6.02 -21.64 -9.07
CA ASN A 263 -5.39 -22.95 -8.97
C ASN A 263 -6.38 -24.02 -8.44
N GLU A 264 -5.98 -25.27 -8.41
CA GLU A 264 -6.82 -26.40 -7.98
C GLU A 264 -7.30 -26.27 -6.53
N ALA A 265 -6.44 -25.80 -5.64
CA ALA A 265 -6.75 -25.59 -4.22
C ALA A 265 -7.60 -24.32 -3.99
N GLN A 266 -7.66 -23.41 -4.95
CA GLN A 266 -8.34 -22.11 -4.87
C GLN A 266 -7.79 -21.19 -3.76
N ASN A 267 -6.50 -21.32 -3.47
CA ASN A 267 -5.75 -20.42 -2.60
C ASN A 267 -4.78 -19.51 -3.37
N GLU A 268 -4.86 -19.57 -4.67
CA GLU A 268 -4.10 -18.73 -5.58
C GLU A 268 -4.98 -18.32 -6.74
N VAL A 269 -4.98 -17.03 -7.04
CA VAL A 269 -5.76 -16.42 -8.10
C VAL A 269 -4.86 -15.56 -8.99
N VAL A 270 -5.09 -15.65 -10.29
CA VAL A 270 -4.52 -14.76 -11.29
C VAL A 270 -5.66 -14.01 -11.94
N PHE A 271 -5.54 -12.69 -12.08
CA PHE A 271 -6.41 -11.93 -12.94
C PHE A 271 -5.62 -11.12 -13.96
N VAL A 272 -6.24 -10.90 -15.10
CA VAL A 272 -5.66 -10.16 -16.23
C VAL A 272 -6.62 -9.05 -16.63
N LYS A 273 -6.05 -7.87 -16.89
CA LYS A 273 -6.72 -6.74 -17.55
C LYS A 273 -5.97 -6.40 -18.82
N TYR A 274 -6.65 -6.47 -19.96
CA TYR A 274 -6.08 -6.06 -21.24
C TYR A 274 -6.12 -4.54 -21.37
N LEU A 275 -5.08 -4.01 -22.00
CA LEU A 275 -4.91 -2.59 -22.30
C LEU A 275 -5.01 -2.43 -23.82
N ASP A 276 -6.02 -1.73 -24.28
CA ASP A 276 -6.24 -1.43 -25.70
C ASP A 276 -5.26 -0.37 -26.24
#